data_3a0a56ab4b8bd0c2fc75e03d4a7b9fb3
#
_entry.id   3a0a56ab4b8bd0c2fc75e03d4a7b9fb3
#
_cell.length_a   1.000
_cell.length_b   1.000
_cell.length_c   1.000
_cell.angle_alpha   90.00
_cell.angle_beta   90.00
_cell.angle_gamma   90.00
#
_symmetry.space_group_name_H-M   'P 1'
#
loop_
_entity.id
_entity.type
_entity.pdbx_description
1 polymer ?
#
loop_
_entity_poly.entity_id
_entity_poly.type
_entity_poly.pdbx_seq_one_letter_code
_entity_poly.pdbx_strand_id
1 'polypeptide(L)'
;MHGQTTADVFAKQELDRIFMSCWLSTKGSLKAVLEIRLSDDIAEIVIICGEINSIRDGFESVIFPADKVKLEVIDPIRRRQEINNNNSWKESDFSWVDDNNFSIDGITKYKKATKEELEGWKIRQGIPSFDKEMNGETNPYELGLADTINLDKGCYLGQEAMAKFFRSKSLKYQLRYWEAYGENDNFQIGKNFFNTNKNEGYKKNVGVVTSSIRVNDNFFNGLALIKKSFLDQDFCFSENGDSITIKKPISFTNPF
;
A
#
# COMPACT_ATOMS: atom_id res chain seq x y z
N MET A 1 -12.86 11.99 12.32
CA MET A 1 -11.56 11.63 11.72
C MET A 1 -10.75 10.71 12.63
N HIS A 2 -10.38 11.11 13.84
CA HIS A 2 -9.53 10.35 14.76
C HIS A 2 -10.03 8.92 15.04
N GLY A 3 -11.33 8.71 15.24
CA GLY A 3 -11.92 7.37 15.46
C GLY A 3 -12.07 6.50 14.20
N GLN A 4 -11.82 7.03 13.01
CA GLN A 4 -11.94 6.30 11.75
C GLN A 4 -10.61 5.92 11.12
N THR A 5 -9.51 6.55 11.52
CA THR A 5 -8.20 6.39 10.90
C THR A 5 -7.15 5.97 11.91
N THR A 6 -6.09 5.32 11.44
CA THR A 6 -5.09 4.65 12.29
C THR A 6 -4.01 5.57 12.84
N ALA A 7 -3.72 6.70 12.18
CA ALA A 7 -2.74 7.67 12.68
C ALA A 7 -3.27 8.49 13.84
N ASP A 8 -2.41 8.86 14.77
CA ASP A 8 -2.72 9.84 15.80
C ASP A 8 -2.57 11.26 15.24
N VAL A 9 -3.66 11.76 14.69
CA VAL A 9 -3.69 13.10 14.07
C VAL A 9 -3.64 14.24 15.10
N PHE A 10 -3.73 13.93 16.39
CA PHE A 10 -3.66 14.93 17.47
C PHE A 10 -2.32 14.87 18.27
N ALA A 11 -1.44 13.91 17.99
CA ALA A 11 -0.21 13.69 18.78
C ALA A 11 0.75 14.88 18.78
N LYS A 12 0.66 15.76 17.77
CA LYS A 12 1.41 17.02 17.72
C LYS A 12 0.51 18.08 17.09
N GLN A 13 0.32 19.17 17.81
CA GLN A 13 -0.44 20.37 17.35
C GLN A 13 0.35 21.18 16.30
N GLU A 14 0.92 20.51 15.31
CA GLU A 14 1.56 21.18 14.17
C GLU A 14 0.50 21.31 13.08
N LEU A 15 -0.04 22.52 12.91
CA LEU A 15 -0.89 22.86 11.77
C LEU A 15 -0.12 22.55 10.46
N ASP A 16 -0.87 22.16 9.43
CA ASP A 16 -0.35 21.81 8.09
C ASP A 16 0.52 20.56 7.99
N ARG A 17 0.68 19.79 9.06
CA ARG A 17 1.36 18.50 8.98
C ARG A 17 0.50 17.48 8.25
N ILE A 18 1.11 16.73 7.33
CA ILE A 18 0.47 15.61 6.65
C ILE A 18 0.76 14.31 7.40
N PHE A 19 -0.29 13.57 7.71
CA PHE A 19 -0.23 12.28 8.37
C PHE A 19 -0.58 11.18 7.37
N MET A 20 0.27 10.18 7.21
CA MET A 20 -0.11 8.97 6.53
C MET A 20 -0.93 8.10 7.47
N SER A 21 -2.03 7.56 6.98
CA SER A 21 -2.97 6.79 7.77
C SER A 21 -3.65 5.70 6.95
N CYS A 22 -4.25 4.74 7.63
CA CYS A 22 -5.10 3.73 7.03
C CYS A 22 -6.54 3.89 7.48
N TRP A 23 -7.47 3.55 6.60
CA TRP A 23 -8.86 3.28 6.94
C TRP A 23 -9.11 1.78 6.87
N LEU A 24 -9.70 1.22 7.92
CA LEU A 24 -9.83 -0.21 8.11
C LEU A 24 -11.30 -0.66 8.15
N SER A 25 -11.52 -1.95 7.96
CA SER A 25 -12.75 -2.62 8.38
C SER A 25 -12.72 -2.92 9.88
N THR A 26 -13.85 -3.29 10.46
CA THR A 26 -13.93 -3.78 11.84
C THR A 26 -13.05 -5.00 12.11
N LYS A 27 -12.74 -5.79 11.07
CA LYS A 27 -11.86 -6.97 11.13
C LYS A 27 -10.38 -6.63 10.91
N GLY A 28 -10.02 -5.35 10.73
CA GLY A 28 -8.66 -4.88 10.51
C GLY A 28 -8.15 -5.03 9.07
N SER A 29 -8.99 -5.43 8.10
CA SER A 29 -8.58 -5.41 6.69
C SER A 29 -8.48 -3.97 6.17
N LEU A 30 -7.47 -3.72 5.33
CA LEU A 30 -7.20 -2.42 4.75
C LEU A 30 -8.25 -2.07 3.70
N LYS A 31 -8.88 -0.89 3.86
CA LYS A 31 -9.84 -0.31 2.91
C LYS A 31 -9.29 0.88 2.14
N ALA A 32 -8.41 1.66 2.78
CA ALA A 32 -7.73 2.77 2.11
C ALA A 32 -6.39 3.10 2.78
N VAL A 33 -5.49 3.65 1.97
CA VAL A 33 -4.29 4.38 2.40
C VAL A 33 -4.53 5.85 2.12
N LEU A 34 -4.37 6.67 3.14
CA LEU A 34 -4.76 8.08 3.16
C LEU A 34 -3.59 8.96 3.58
N GLU A 35 -3.50 10.15 3.02
CA GLU A 35 -2.76 11.29 3.59
C GLU A 35 -3.77 12.29 4.13
N ILE A 36 -3.59 12.72 5.36
CA ILE A 36 -4.51 13.60 6.10
C ILE A 36 -3.75 14.85 6.49
N ARG A 37 -4.28 16.01 6.13
CA ARG A 37 -3.82 17.33 6.61
C ARG A 37 -4.92 17.97 7.43
N LEU A 38 -4.58 18.45 8.63
CA LEU A 38 -5.50 19.19 9.50
C LEU A 38 -5.12 20.66 9.48
N SER A 39 -6.11 21.50 9.31
CA SER A 39 -6.11 22.93 9.63
C SER A 39 -7.18 23.19 10.71
N ASP A 40 -7.32 24.44 11.15
CA ASP A 40 -8.16 24.76 12.31
C ASP A 40 -9.59 24.17 12.25
N ASP A 41 -10.25 24.28 11.10
CA ASP A 41 -11.65 23.85 10.92
C ASP A 41 -11.82 22.78 9.82
N ILE A 42 -10.75 22.39 9.14
CA ILE A 42 -10.82 21.52 7.95
C ILE A 42 -9.86 20.34 8.09
N ALA A 43 -10.38 19.16 7.75
CA ALA A 43 -9.55 17.98 7.53
C ALA A 43 -9.55 17.63 6.04
N GLU A 44 -8.44 17.80 5.38
CA GLU A 44 -8.26 17.38 3.97
C GLU A 44 -7.72 15.95 3.92
N ILE A 45 -8.30 15.14 3.03
CA ILE A 45 -7.93 13.73 2.86
C ILE A 45 -7.59 13.50 1.40
N VAL A 46 -6.37 13.05 1.15
CA VAL A 46 -5.95 12.54 -0.16
C VAL A 46 -5.93 11.03 -0.11
N ILE A 47 -6.62 10.39 -1.04
CA ILE A 47 -6.67 8.95 -1.19
C ILE A 47 -5.47 8.51 -2.02
N ILE A 48 -4.50 7.85 -1.39
CA ILE A 48 -3.34 7.25 -2.07
C ILE A 48 -3.75 5.95 -2.75
N CYS A 49 -4.54 5.14 -2.04
CA CYS A 49 -5.12 3.90 -2.57
C CYS A 49 -6.46 3.64 -1.89
N GLY A 50 -7.45 3.21 -2.66
CA GLY A 50 -8.81 2.91 -2.19
C GLY A 50 -9.86 3.33 -3.21
N GLU A 51 -11.12 2.93 -2.98
CA GLU A 51 -12.25 3.29 -3.82
C GLU A 51 -12.98 4.51 -3.20
N ILE A 52 -13.02 5.63 -3.96
CA ILE A 52 -13.47 6.94 -3.45
C ILE A 52 -14.91 6.93 -2.92
N ASN A 53 -15.83 6.24 -3.61
CA ASN A 53 -17.24 6.22 -3.18
C ASN A 53 -17.41 5.42 -1.89
N SER A 54 -16.73 4.26 -1.77
CA SER A 54 -16.75 3.47 -0.53
C SER A 54 -16.18 4.24 0.65
N ILE A 55 -15.13 5.03 0.41
CA ILE A 55 -14.50 5.86 1.45
C ILE A 55 -15.47 6.97 1.87
N ARG A 56 -16.01 7.70 0.91
CA ARG A 56 -17.00 8.77 1.17
C ARG A 56 -18.19 8.24 1.96
N ASP A 57 -18.86 7.20 1.46
CA ASP A 57 -20.06 6.63 2.07
C ASP A 57 -19.74 6.05 3.46
N GLY A 58 -18.55 5.47 3.64
CA GLY A 58 -18.09 4.98 4.94
C GLY A 58 -17.87 6.11 5.97
N PHE A 59 -17.31 7.24 5.55
CA PHE A 59 -17.17 8.41 6.45
C PHE A 59 -18.50 9.08 6.70
N GLU A 60 -19.36 9.26 5.69
CA GLU A 60 -20.70 9.82 5.86
C GLU A 60 -21.56 9.01 6.84
N SER A 61 -21.44 7.69 6.82
CA SER A 61 -22.23 6.80 7.69
C SER A 61 -21.96 6.97 9.18
N VAL A 62 -20.86 7.62 9.56
CA VAL A 62 -20.46 7.85 10.97
C VAL A 62 -20.51 9.32 11.39
N ILE A 63 -20.95 10.21 10.51
CA ILE A 63 -21.18 11.62 10.81
C ILE A 63 -22.63 11.80 11.26
N PHE A 64 -22.82 12.27 12.49
CA PHE A 64 -24.14 12.55 13.01
C PHE A 64 -24.50 14.04 12.82
N PRO A 65 -25.78 14.39 12.71
CA PRO A 65 -26.20 15.80 12.59
C PRO A 65 -25.68 16.73 13.69
N ALA A 66 -25.44 16.18 14.88
CA ALA A 66 -24.88 16.92 16.01
C ALA A 66 -23.40 17.29 15.83
N ASP A 67 -22.67 16.57 14.98
CA ASP A 67 -21.23 16.81 14.74
C ASP A 67 -20.97 18.09 13.93
N LYS A 68 -22.00 18.59 13.22
CA LYS A 68 -21.89 19.74 12.33
C LYS A 68 -20.77 19.67 11.31
N VAL A 69 -20.45 18.44 10.89
CA VAL A 69 -19.43 18.15 9.89
C VAL A 69 -20.09 17.90 8.54
N LYS A 70 -19.56 18.49 7.49
CA LYS A 70 -19.94 18.25 6.10
C LYS A 70 -18.78 17.63 5.36
N LEU A 71 -19.04 16.59 4.59
CA LEU A 71 -18.08 15.99 3.68
C LEU A 71 -18.26 16.59 2.28
N GLU A 72 -17.17 17.07 1.69
CA GLU A 72 -17.17 17.59 0.33
C GLU A 72 -16.07 16.89 -0.48
N VAL A 73 -16.43 16.48 -1.69
CA VAL A 73 -15.45 16.02 -2.67
C VAL A 73 -14.93 17.25 -3.40
N ILE A 74 -13.63 17.50 -3.28
CA ILE A 74 -12.96 18.62 -3.96
C ILE A 74 -12.40 18.17 -5.31
N ASP A 75 -11.95 19.12 -6.12
CA ASP A 75 -11.31 18.86 -7.40
C ASP A 75 -10.10 17.91 -7.22
N PRO A 76 -9.82 17.09 -8.24
CA PRO A 76 -8.69 16.17 -8.18
C PRO A 76 -7.39 16.91 -7.93
N ILE A 77 -6.67 16.50 -6.90
CA ILE A 77 -5.30 16.94 -6.62
C ILE A 77 -4.33 15.82 -6.93
N ARG A 78 -3.09 16.19 -7.19
CA ARG A 78 -2.02 15.23 -7.46
C ARG A 78 -0.92 15.36 -6.43
N ARG A 79 -0.38 14.22 -6.07
CA ARG A 79 0.85 14.15 -5.29
C ARG A 79 2.03 14.33 -6.25
N ARG A 80 2.82 15.38 -6.01
CA ARG A 80 4.06 15.65 -6.73
C ARG A 80 5.23 15.24 -5.86
N GLN A 81 6.06 14.36 -6.37
CA GLN A 81 7.20 13.80 -5.67
C GLN A 81 8.29 13.42 -6.66
N GLU A 82 9.56 13.55 -6.25
CA GLU A 82 10.67 12.98 -7.02
C GLU A 82 10.63 11.46 -6.94
N ILE A 83 10.67 10.79 -8.10
CA ILE A 83 10.78 9.33 -8.17
C ILE A 83 12.24 8.94 -7.89
N ASN A 84 12.47 8.41 -6.69
CA ASN A 84 13.76 7.89 -6.26
C ASN A 84 13.63 6.39 -5.97
N ASN A 85 14.56 5.60 -6.50
CA ASN A 85 14.58 4.14 -6.30
C ASN A 85 15.30 3.72 -5.02
N ASN A 86 15.95 4.63 -4.32
CA ASN A 86 16.76 4.32 -3.14
C ASN A 86 16.04 4.63 -1.82
N ASN A 87 15.09 5.56 -1.84
CA ASN A 87 14.40 6.02 -0.64
C ASN A 87 12.95 5.58 -0.64
N SER A 88 12.38 5.42 0.56
CA SER A 88 10.96 5.19 0.73
C SER A 88 10.15 6.38 0.22
N TRP A 89 9.07 6.10 -0.52
CA TRP A 89 8.13 7.13 -0.96
C TRP A 89 7.47 7.88 0.21
N LYS A 90 7.43 7.27 1.39
CA LYS A 90 6.87 7.84 2.61
C LYS A 90 7.77 8.92 3.23
N GLU A 91 9.09 8.82 3.00
CA GLU A 91 10.11 9.70 3.57
C GLU A 91 10.56 10.81 2.61
N SER A 92 10.21 10.70 1.32
CA SER A 92 10.60 11.67 0.31
C SER A 92 9.72 12.90 0.37
N ASP A 93 10.31 14.07 0.17
CA ASP A 93 9.57 15.33 0.06
C ASP A 93 8.52 15.27 -1.05
N PHE A 94 7.34 15.76 -0.75
CA PHE A 94 6.25 15.84 -1.70
C PHE A 94 5.38 17.09 -1.46
N SER A 95 4.55 17.40 -2.45
CA SER A 95 3.51 18.43 -2.33
C SER A 95 2.21 17.95 -3.00
N TRP A 96 1.08 18.43 -2.51
CA TRP A 96 -0.19 18.31 -3.21
C TRP A 96 -0.35 19.50 -4.13
N VAL A 97 -0.74 19.25 -5.37
CA VAL A 97 -0.94 20.27 -6.40
C VAL A 97 -2.27 20.07 -7.09
N ASP A 98 -2.98 21.15 -7.35
CA ASP A 98 -4.22 21.11 -8.14
C ASP A 98 -3.93 20.68 -9.56
N ASP A 99 -4.85 19.92 -10.14
CA ASP A 99 -4.70 19.42 -11.52
C ASP A 99 -4.64 20.59 -12.53
N ASN A 100 -5.36 21.68 -12.26
CA ASN A 100 -5.39 22.88 -13.09
C ASN A 100 -4.10 23.73 -12.98
N ASN A 101 -3.34 23.60 -11.89
CA ASN A 101 -2.10 24.31 -11.65
C ASN A 101 -0.86 23.45 -11.87
N PHE A 102 -1.01 22.31 -12.52
CA PHE A 102 0.09 21.40 -12.85
C PHE A 102 0.92 21.98 -14.01
N SER A 103 1.51 23.15 -13.80
CA SER A 103 2.55 23.70 -14.66
C SER A 103 3.90 23.14 -14.23
N ILE A 104 4.62 22.56 -15.16
CA ILE A 104 6.04 22.18 -14.98
C ILE A 104 6.92 23.42 -15.08
N ASP A 105 6.34 24.58 -15.32
CA ASP A 105 7.04 25.85 -15.51
C ASP A 105 7.82 26.22 -14.24
N GLY A 106 9.12 26.24 -14.39
CA GLY A 106 10.09 26.56 -13.31
C GLY A 106 10.92 25.37 -12.81
N ILE A 107 10.61 24.11 -13.20
CA ILE A 107 11.42 22.93 -12.82
C ILE A 107 12.11 22.37 -14.06
N THR A 108 13.08 23.07 -14.56
CA THR A 108 13.91 22.67 -15.71
C THR A 108 14.77 21.42 -15.43
N LYS A 109 14.88 20.98 -14.18
CA LYS A 109 15.76 19.89 -13.73
C LYS A 109 15.12 18.50 -13.81
N TYR A 110 13.79 18.38 -13.77
CA TYR A 110 13.10 17.09 -13.67
C TYR A 110 12.21 16.81 -14.87
N LYS A 111 12.23 15.57 -15.34
CA LYS A 111 11.32 15.06 -16.38
C LYS A 111 10.10 14.45 -15.71
N LYS A 112 8.91 14.68 -16.27
CA LYS A 112 7.70 13.97 -15.84
C LYS A 112 7.82 12.46 -16.14
N ALA A 113 7.57 11.62 -15.14
CA ALA A 113 7.56 10.18 -15.31
C ALA A 113 6.44 9.73 -16.27
N THR A 114 6.71 8.73 -17.08
CA THR A 114 5.67 8.04 -17.86
C THR A 114 4.77 7.21 -16.94
N LYS A 115 3.66 6.72 -17.47
CA LYS A 115 2.75 5.85 -16.74
C LYS A 115 3.45 4.54 -16.34
N GLU A 116 4.25 3.99 -17.24
CA GLU A 116 5.01 2.76 -17.03
C GLU A 116 6.12 2.94 -15.99
N GLU A 117 6.85 4.05 -16.05
CA GLU A 117 7.87 4.41 -15.06
C GLU A 117 7.26 4.54 -13.66
N LEU A 118 6.08 5.20 -13.58
CA LEU A 118 5.35 5.37 -12.33
C LEU A 118 4.84 4.03 -11.76
N GLU A 119 4.27 3.17 -12.62
CA GLU A 119 3.79 1.84 -12.19
C GLU A 119 4.94 0.96 -11.71
N GLY A 120 6.05 0.91 -12.44
CA GLY A 120 7.23 0.18 -12.03
C GLY A 120 7.82 0.70 -10.71
N TRP A 121 7.80 2.01 -10.49
CA TRP A 121 8.22 2.60 -9.22
C TRP A 121 7.27 2.22 -8.08
N LYS A 122 5.94 2.32 -8.27
CA LYS A 122 4.96 1.90 -7.26
C LYS A 122 5.14 0.45 -6.82
N ILE A 123 5.39 -0.45 -7.77
CA ILE A 123 5.66 -1.86 -7.50
C ILE A 123 6.93 -2.02 -6.65
N ARG A 124 8.04 -1.38 -7.01
CA ARG A 124 9.28 -1.44 -6.22
C ARG A 124 9.11 -0.87 -4.82
N GLN A 125 8.32 0.19 -4.68
CA GLN A 125 7.98 0.79 -3.38
C GLN A 125 7.06 -0.09 -2.53
N GLY A 126 6.29 -0.98 -3.14
CA GLY A 126 5.26 -1.77 -2.46
C GLY A 126 4.02 -0.96 -2.11
N ILE A 127 3.69 0.05 -2.94
CA ILE A 127 2.44 0.80 -2.79
C ILE A 127 1.29 -0.12 -3.21
N PRO A 128 0.38 -0.49 -2.30
CA PRO A 128 -0.68 -1.43 -2.63
C PRO A 128 -1.67 -0.80 -3.60
N SER A 129 -2.25 -1.63 -4.46
CA SER A 129 -3.32 -1.25 -5.38
C SER A 129 -4.66 -1.81 -4.91
N PHE A 130 -5.74 -1.06 -5.18
CA PHE A 130 -7.10 -1.52 -4.94
C PHE A 130 -7.40 -2.76 -5.80
N ASP A 131 -8.19 -3.70 -5.25
CA ASP A 131 -8.56 -5.00 -5.84
C ASP A 131 -7.40 -5.96 -6.16
N LYS A 132 -6.17 -5.61 -5.80
CA LYS A 132 -4.99 -6.47 -5.96
C LYS A 132 -4.41 -6.82 -4.59
N GLU A 133 -3.49 -6.00 -4.08
CA GLU A 133 -2.93 -6.16 -2.74
C GLU A 133 -3.97 -5.87 -1.67
N MET A 134 -4.87 -4.89 -1.90
CA MET A 134 -6.01 -4.58 -1.04
C MET A 134 -7.23 -5.39 -1.50
N ASN A 135 -7.25 -6.67 -1.19
CA ASN A 135 -8.26 -7.64 -1.65
C ASN A 135 -9.45 -7.85 -0.67
N GLY A 136 -9.58 -6.96 0.33
CA GLY A 136 -10.61 -7.05 1.38
C GLY A 136 -10.26 -7.96 2.56
N GLU A 137 -9.19 -8.76 2.48
CA GLU A 137 -8.72 -9.64 3.55
C GLU A 137 -7.39 -9.20 4.16
N THR A 138 -6.50 -8.60 3.35
CA THR A 138 -5.18 -8.15 3.79
C THR A 138 -5.26 -6.97 4.75
N ASN A 139 -4.38 -6.97 5.74
CA ASN A 139 -4.26 -5.91 6.73
C ASN A 139 -2.97 -5.09 6.52
N PRO A 140 -2.85 -3.89 7.13
CA PRO A 140 -1.68 -3.03 6.97
C PRO A 140 -0.35 -3.69 7.32
N TYR A 141 -0.30 -4.56 8.33
CA TYR A 141 0.93 -5.26 8.71
C TYR A 141 1.40 -6.25 7.63
N GLU A 142 0.47 -6.89 6.93
CA GLU A 142 0.80 -7.77 5.81
C GLU A 142 1.31 -7.00 4.60
N LEU A 143 0.86 -5.77 4.43
CA LEU A 143 1.22 -4.90 3.30
C LEU A 143 2.42 -3.97 3.57
N GLY A 144 3.07 -4.08 4.74
CA GLY A 144 4.25 -3.26 5.06
C GLY A 144 3.94 -1.81 5.42
N LEU A 145 2.76 -1.58 5.99
CA LEU A 145 2.27 -0.27 6.42
C LEU A 145 2.23 -0.15 7.95
N ALA A 146 3.12 -0.83 8.66
CA ALA A 146 3.10 -0.86 10.12
C ALA A 146 3.33 0.52 10.76
N ASP A 147 4.10 1.36 10.11
CA ASP A 147 4.39 2.74 10.50
C ASP A 147 3.17 3.69 10.45
N THR A 148 2.09 3.27 9.77
CA THR A 148 0.83 4.03 9.73
C THR A 148 -0.14 3.67 10.87
N ILE A 149 0.20 2.67 11.71
CA ILE A 149 -0.68 2.14 12.74
C ILE A 149 -0.21 2.62 14.12
N ASN A 150 -1.05 3.40 14.78
CA ASN A 150 -0.83 3.77 16.17
C ASN A 150 -1.81 2.98 17.06
N LEU A 151 -1.29 2.11 17.94
CA LEU A 151 -2.10 1.31 18.86
C LEU A 151 -2.35 2.03 20.19
N ASP A 152 -1.59 3.07 20.49
CA ASP A 152 -1.61 3.79 21.78
C ASP A 152 -2.54 5.01 21.76
N LYS A 153 -3.00 5.42 20.57
CA LYS A 153 -4.01 6.49 20.45
C LYS A 153 -5.40 6.01 20.89
N GLY A 154 -6.32 6.95 21.05
CA GLY A 154 -7.74 6.65 21.33
C GLY A 154 -8.37 5.68 20.31
N CYS A 155 -9.51 5.10 20.66
CA CYS A 155 -10.16 4.06 19.86
C CYS A 155 -10.42 4.46 18.40
N TYR A 156 -10.18 3.55 17.49
CA TYR A 156 -10.51 3.67 16.08
C TYR A 156 -11.01 2.35 15.49
N LEU A 157 -11.67 2.45 14.34
CA LEU A 157 -12.23 1.28 13.66
C LEU A 157 -11.14 0.26 13.31
N GLY A 158 -11.31 -1.00 13.74
CA GLY A 158 -10.36 -2.09 13.49
C GLY A 158 -9.18 -2.17 14.46
N GLN A 159 -9.05 -1.26 15.45
CA GLN A 159 -7.92 -1.24 16.40
C GLN A 159 -7.76 -2.54 17.18
N GLU A 160 -8.86 -3.14 17.64
CA GLU A 160 -8.82 -4.40 18.39
C GLU A 160 -8.20 -5.54 17.56
N ALA A 161 -8.58 -5.64 16.29
CA ALA A 161 -8.00 -6.61 15.37
C ALA A 161 -6.51 -6.35 15.14
N MET A 162 -6.11 -5.10 14.92
CA MET A 162 -4.70 -4.72 14.76
C MET A 162 -3.88 -5.02 16.01
N ALA A 163 -4.40 -4.69 17.20
CA ALA A 163 -3.74 -5.02 18.48
C ALA A 163 -3.62 -6.55 18.69
N LYS A 164 -4.62 -7.33 18.25
CA LYS A 164 -4.55 -8.79 18.30
C LYS A 164 -3.46 -9.32 17.37
N PHE A 165 -3.41 -8.87 16.11
CA PHE A 165 -2.35 -9.26 15.16
C PHE A 165 -0.96 -8.91 15.69
N PHE A 166 -0.80 -7.71 16.27
CA PHE A 166 0.46 -7.27 16.85
C PHE A 166 0.92 -8.17 17.99
N ARG A 167 0.04 -8.42 18.99
CA ARG A 167 0.36 -9.27 20.16
C ARG A 167 0.63 -10.72 19.80
N SER A 168 -0.17 -11.31 18.91
CA SER A 168 -0.02 -12.72 18.52
C SER A 168 1.04 -12.94 17.47
N LYS A 169 1.56 -11.86 16.85
CA LYS A 169 2.45 -11.93 15.67
C LYS A 169 1.90 -12.85 14.58
N SER A 170 0.58 -12.99 14.48
CA SER A 170 -0.07 -13.92 13.57
C SER A 170 -0.47 -13.22 12.27
N LEU A 171 0.45 -13.19 11.32
CA LEU A 171 0.18 -12.79 9.94
C LEU A 171 0.14 -14.04 9.07
N LYS A 172 -0.74 -14.05 8.08
CA LYS A 172 -0.80 -15.15 7.10
C LYS A 172 0.20 -14.95 5.99
N TYR A 173 0.31 -13.73 5.52
CA TYR A 173 1.12 -13.33 4.38
C TYR A 173 1.95 -12.09 4.72
N GLN A 174 2.96 -11.82 3.86
CA GLN A 174 3.57 -10.51 3.73
C GLN A 174 3.78 -10.18 2.26
N LEU A 175 3.60 -8.91 1.93
CA LEU A 175 3.89 -8.37 0.62
C LEU A 175 5.38 -8.48 0.32
N ARG A 176 5.70 -8.99 -0.88
CA ARG A 176 7.07 -9.06 -1.41
C ARG A 176 7.09 -8.49 -2.83
N TYR A 177 8.16 -7.81 -3.14
CA TYR A 177 8.58 -7.55 -4.50
C TYR A 177 9.20 -8.82 -5.06
N TRP A 178 8.90 -9.15 -6.30
CA TRP A 178 9.49 -10.28 -7.00
C TRP A 178 10.01 -9.88 -8.37
N GLU A 179 11.02 -10.62 -8.85
CA GLU A 179 11.59 -10.49 -10.18
C GLU A 179 11.95 -11.87 -10.74
N ALA A 180 11.72 -12.05 -12.04
CA ALA A 180 11.97 -13.34 -12.71
C ALA A 180 12.22 -13.16 -14.20
N TYR A 181 12.95 -14.15 -14.75
CA TYR A 181 13.03 -14.38 -16.19
C TYR A 181 12.15 -15.57 -16.56
N GLY A 182 11.42 -15.47 -17.68
CA GLY A 182 10.56 -16.55 -18.17
C GLY A 182 9.47 -16.07 -19.13
N GLU A 183 8.43 -16.89 -19.27
CA GLU A 183 7.29 -16.60 -20.12
C GLU A 183 6.19 -15.83 -19.37
N ASN A 184 5.50 -14.95 -20.09
CA ASN A 184 4.46 -14.07 -19.50
C ASN A 184 3.37 -14.84 -18.74
N ASP A 185 2.95 -16.00 -19.27
CA ASP A 185 1.86 -16.78 -18.68
C ASP A 185 2.18 -17.32 -17.28
N ASN A 186 3.46 -17.39 -16.92
CA ASN A 186 3.91 -17.88 -15.62
C ASN A 186 3.77 -16.82 -14.51
N PHE A 187 3.65 -15.55 -14.86
CA PHE A 187 3.71 -14.42 -13.93
C PHE A 187 2.45 -13.55 -13.92
N GLN A 188 1.36 -14.02 -14.49
CA GLN A 188 0.08 -13.31 -14.46
C GLN A 188 -0.49 -13.18 -13.05
N ILE A 189 -1.26 -12.12 -12.80
CA ILE A 189 -1.99 -11.91 -11.55
C ILE A 189 -2.85 -13.14 -11.23
N GLY A 190 -2.80 -13.59 -9.97
CA GLY A 190 -3.50 -14.79 -9.50
C GLY A 190 -2.69 -16.10 -9.63
N LYS A 191 -1.56 -16.11 -10.34
CA LYS A 191 -0.68 -17.28 -10.40
C LYS A 191 -0.02 -17.54 -9.05
N ASN A 192 0.18 -18.82 -8.74
CA ASN A 192 0.80 -19.25 -7.51
C ASN A 192 2.31 -19.40 -7.66
N PHE A 193 3.01 -19.12 -6.57
CA PHE A 193 4.42 -19.44 -6.39
C PHE A 193 4.61 -20.67 -5.52
N PHE A 194 5.68 -21.44 -5.77
CA PHE A 194 5.92 -22.73 -5.15
C PHE A 194 7.32 -22.80 -4.51
N ASN A 195 7.47 -23.66 -3.50
CA ASN A 195 8.75 -23.84 -2.78
C ASN A 195 9.79 -24.67 -3.52
N THR A 196 9.38 -25.43 -4.54
CA THR A 196 10.29 -26.30 -5.32
C THR A 196 10.01 -26.19 -6.80
N ASN A 197 11.00 -26.50 -7.63
CA ASN A 197 10.81 -26.60 -9.06
C ASN A 197 10.09 -27.90 -9.46
N LYS A 198 9.76 -28.05 -10.76
CA LYS A 198 8.97 -29.18 -11.31
C LYS A 198 9.59 -30.57 -11.03
N ASN A 199 10.89 -30.66 -10.81
CA ASN A 199 11.62 -31.92 -10.76
C ASN A 199 11.78 -32.46 -9.34
N GLU A 200 11.39 -31.72 -8.31
CA GLU A 200 11.60 -32.06 -6.90
C GLU A 200 10.27 -32.47 -6.20
N GLY A 201 9.61 -33.46 -6.68
CA GLY A 201 8.52 -34.14 -5.96
C GLY A 201 7.35 -33.24 -5.48
N TYR A 202 7.25 -32.91 -4.21
CA TYR A 202 6.10 -32.23 -3.63
C TYR A 202 6.17 -30.70 -3.77
N LYS A 203 5.25 -30.10 -4.54
CA LYS A 203 5.06 -28.66 -4.67
C LYS A 203 4.12 -28.11 -3.62
N LYS A 204 4.58 -27.19 -2.81
CA LYS A 204 3.73 -26.44 -1.86
C LYS A 204 3.58 -25.01 -2.33
N ASN A 205 2.33 -24.55 -2.45
CA ASN A 205 2.05 -23.14 -2.71
C ASN A 205 2.58 -22.27 -1.56
N VAL A 206 3.41 -21.28 -1.87
CA VAL A 206 4.04 -20.36 -0.93
C VAL A 206 3.58 -18.91 -1.10
N GLY A 207 2.89 -18.60 -2.18
CA GLY A 207 2.41 -17.23 -2.43
C GLY A 207 1.56 -17.12 -3.69
N VAL A 208 1.05 -15.92 -3.92
CA VAL A 208 0.22 -15.57 -5.09
C VAL A 208 0.66 -14.21 -5.64
N VAL A 209 0.75 -14.12 -6.97
CA VAL A 209 1.04 -12.87 -7.70
C VAL A 209 -0.15 -11.93 -7.57
N THR A 210 0.10 -10.71 -7.12
CA THR A 210 -0.92 -9.65 -7.01
C THR A 210 -0.72 -8.54 -8.04
N SER A 211 0.52 -8.26 -8.41
CA SER A 211 0.87 -7.32 -9.48
C SER A 211 1.99 -7.87 -10.33
N SER A 212 1.94 -7.58 -11.64
CA SER A 212 2.95 -8.03 -12.61
C SER A 212 3.11 -6.99 -13.72
N ILE A 213 4.34 -6.66 -14.06
CA ILE A 213 4.69 -5.86 -15.22
C ILE A 213 5.82 -6.53 -16.00
N ARG A 214 5.74 -6.40 -17.31
CA ARG A 214 6.80 -6.80 -18.22
C ARG A 214 7.79 -5.65 -18.39
N VAL A 215 9.05 -5.88 -18.07
CA VAL A 215 10.11 -4.88 -18.17
C VAL A 215 10.80 -4.95 -19.54
N ASN A 216 11.03 -6.18 -20.02
CA ASN A 216 11.56 -6.45 -21.37
C ASN A 216 11.03 -7.81 -21.87
N ASP A 217 11.60 -8.35 -22.94
CA ASP A 217 11.02 -9.53 -23.63
C ASP A 217 10.81 -10.75 -22.73
N ASN A 218 11.67 -10.98 -21.78
CA ASN A 218 11.60 -12.15 -20.89
C ASN A 218 11.83 -11.83 -19.41
N PHE A 219 11.89 -10.54 -19.03
CA PHE A 219 12.06 -10.13 -17.65
C PHE A 219 10.80 -9.45 -17.11
N PHE A 220 10.33 -9.96 -15.98
CA PHE A 220 9.12 -9.53 -15.29
C PHE A 220 9.43 -9.17 -13.85
N ASN A 221 8.67 -8.24 -13.31
CA ASN A 221 8.63 -7.98 -11.88
C ASN A 221 7.21 -7.63 -11.41
N GLY A 222 7.01 -7.63 -10.11
CA GLY A 222 5.71 -7.36 -9.55
C GLY A 222 5.67 -7.45 -8.03
N LEU A 223 4.45 -7.57 -7.52
CA LEU A 223 4.17 -7.81 -6.12
C LEU A 223 3.49 -9.17 -5.94
N ALA A 224 3.74 -9.80 -4.81
CA ALA A 224 3.12 -11.05 -4.41
C ALA A 224 2.87 -11.09 -2.90
N LEU A 225 1.80 -11.75 -2.50
CA LEU A 225 1.55 -12.09 -1.11
C LEU A 225 2.21 -13.45 -0.81
N ILE A 226 3.30 -13.41 -0.04
CA ILE A 226 4.07 -14.61 0.32
C ILE A 226 3.68 -15.07 1.72
N LYS A 227 3.45 -16.37 1.89
CA LYS A 227 3.09 -16.97 3.18
C LYS A 227 4.20 -16.75 4.22
N LYS A 228 3.80 -16.39 5.44
CA LYS A 228 4.73 -16.13 6.54
C LYS A 228 5.74 -17.26 6.75
N SER A 229 5.33 -18.51 6.58
CA SER A 229 6.21 -19.69 6.74
C SER A 229 7.30 -19.82 5.68
N PHE A 230 7.34 -18.91 4.71
CA PHE A 230 8.31 -18.94 3.60
C PHE A 230 9.13 -17.65 3.49
N LEU A 231 9.00 -16.73 4.42
CA LEU A 231 9.63 -15.41 4.36
C LEU A 231 11.16 -15.41 4.59
N ASP A 232 11.70 -16.51 5.10
CA ASP A 232 13.15 -16.70 5.31
C ASP A 232 13.88 -17.14 4.03
N GLN A 233 13.14 -17.34 2.93
CA GLN A 233 13.69 -17.70 1.63
C GLN A 233 13.72 -16.48 0.71
N ASP A 234 14.79 -16.38 -0.08
CA ASP A 234 14.97 -15.29 -1.05
C ASP A 234 14.47 -15.64 -2.45
N PHE A 235 14.05 -16.87 -2.67
CA PHE A 235 13.57 -17.34 -3.98
C PHE A 235 12.46 -18.38 -3.86
N CYS A 236 11.65 -18.46 -4.88
CA CYS A 236 10.60 -19.46 -5.09
C CYS A 236 10.52 -19.79 -6.59
N PHE A 237 9.52 -20.55 -6.99
CA PHE A 237 9.40 -21.03 -8.37
C PHE A 237 8.00 -20.77 -8.93
N SER A 238 7.92 -20.53 -10.24
CA SER A 238 6.67 -20.55 -10.99
C SER A 238 6.11 -21.97 -11.07
N GLU A 239 4.89 -22.12 -11.58
CA GLU A 239 4.30 -23.42 -11.86
C GLU A 239 5.15 -24.24 -12.85
N ASN A 240 5.79 -23.57 -13.80
CA ASN A 240 6.63 -24.19 -14.82
C ASN A 240 8.09 -24.40 -14.37
N GLY A 241 8.48 -23.88 -13.21
CA GLY A 241 9.79 -24.08 -12.63
C GLY A 241 10.78 -22.93 -12.87
N ASP A 242 10.30 -21.77 -13.38
CA ASP A 242 11.16 -20.58 -13.45
C ASP A 242 11.53 -20.12 -12.05
N SER A 243 12.79 -19.78 -11.84
CA SER A 243 13.28 -19.24 -10.58
C SER A 243 12.81 -17.78 -10.42
N ILE A 244 12.27 -17.47 -9.25
CA ILE A 244 11.75 -16.16 -8.90
C ILE A 244 12.46 -15.66 -7.67
N THR A 245 13.15 -14.54 -7.79
CA THR A 245 13.74 -13.85 -6.63
C THR A 245 12.68 -13.04 -5.91
N ILE A 246 12.63 -13.13 -4.59
CA ILE A 246 11.71 -12.35 -3.75
C ILE A 246 12.48 -11.47 -2.77
N LYS A 247 12.03 -10.23 -2.61
CA LYS A 247 12.65 -9.21 -1.75
C LYS A 247 11.59 -8.42 -1.01
N LYS A 248 11.95 -7.76 0.07
CA LYS A 248 11.07 -6.73 0.66
C LYS A 248 10.97 -5.54 -0.30
N PRO A 249 9.78 -4.98 -0.52
CA PRO A 249 9.64 -3.69 -1.17
C PRO A 249 10.41 -2.60 -0.40
N ILE A 250 10.83 -1.55 -1.10
CA ILE A 250 11.65 -0.47 -0.52
C ILE A 250 10.98 0.17 0.71
N SER A 251 9.67 0.42 0.62
CA SER A 251 8.90 1.10 1.69
C SER A 251 8.22 0.15 2.67
N PHE A 252 8.61 -1.13 2.67
CA PHE A 252 8.00 -2.12 3.55
C PHE A 252 8.47 -1.95 4.99
N THR A 253 7.55 -1.57 5.88
CA THR A 253 7.81 -1.46 7.33
C THR A 253 7.32 -2.71 8.05
N ASN A 254 8.23 -3.39 8.77
CA ASN A 254 7.89 -4.58 9.55
C ASN A 254 7.06 -4.19 10.78
N PRO A 255 6.05 -4.99 11.16
CA PRO A 255 5.23 -4.74 12.36
C PRO A 255 5.90 -5.15 13.67
N PHE A 256 6.93 -6.01 13.63
CA PHE A 256 7.64 -6.56 14.80
C PHE A 256 9.05 -6.99 14.44
#